data_7a4b452a3ba27d1ab2265e6e5c864467
#
_entry.id   7a4b452a3ba27d1ab2265e6e5c864467
#
_cell.length_a   1.000
_cell.length_b   1.000
_cell.length_c   1.000
_cell.angle_alpha   90.00
_cell.angle_beta   90.00
_cell.angle_gamma   90.00
#
_symmetry.space_group_name_H-M   'P 1'
#
loop_
_entity.id
_entity.type
_entity.pdbx_description
1 polymer ?
#
loop_
_entity_poly.entity_id
_entity_poly.type
_entity_poly.pdbx_seq_one_letter_code
_entity_poly.pdbx_strand_id
1 'polypeptide(L)'
;LRKKGIDIHYMHRTNRIGFKAGALAEGLTLAKGDLIAIFDADFLPKKDFLKRIVAHFKDDSIGMVQTKWEHINEHYSLLTRLQAFGLDAHFSVEQGGRNAGGHFMNFNGTAGIWRKTAIESAGGWQSDTLTEDLDLSYRAQLKGWKFLFLEEMGAPAELPAEMNALKNQQFRWNKGAAECTRKNLGKVLRAKKIPLGTKLNAIFHLMNSAVFICIVVLAILSIPILSIKEHYPEYSLLFKIAT
;
A
#
# COMPACT_ATOMS: atom_id res chain seq x y z
N LEU A 1 -14.92 -29.43 -0.71
CA LEU A 1 -14.01 -29.17 0.40
C LEU A 1 -14.68 -29.41 1.75
N ARG A 2 -15.91 -28.92 2.03
CA ARG A 2 -16.65 -29.22 3.28
C ARG A 2 -16.80 -30.73 3.54
N LYS A 3 -17.08 -31.52 2.48
CA LYS A 3 -17.17 -33.00 2.59
C LYS A 3 -15.84 -33.66 3.02
N LYS A 4 -14.71 -32.93 2.94
CA LYS A 4 -13.37 -33.37 3.40
C LYS A 4 -13.01 -32.83 4.79
N GLY A 5 -13.98 -32.27 5.54
CA GLY A 5 -13.76 -31.73 6.88
C GLY A 5 -13.04 -30.37 6.91
N ILE A 6 -12.90 -29.69 5.78
CA ILE A 6 -12.28 -28.37 5.72
C ILE A 6 -13.35 -27.33 6.11
N ASP A 7 -13.02 -26.49 7.12
CA ASP A 7 -13.87 -25.37 7.55
C ASP A 7 -13.81 -24.27 6.47
N ILE A 8 -14.74 -24.29 5.54
CA ILE A 8 -14.83 -23.35 4.42
C ILE A 8 -16.22 -22.72 4.39
N HIS A 9 -16.24 -21.39 4.30
CA HIS A 9 -17.44 -20.59 4.18
C HIS A 9 -17.45 -19.84 2.84
N TYR A 10 -18.55 -19.98 2.09
CA TYR A 10 -18.82 -19.13 0.94
C TYR A 10 -19.73 -18.00 1.39
N MET A 11 -19.21 -16.77 1.33
CA MET A 11 -19.95 -15.56 1.66
C MET A 11 -20.34 -14.85 0.37
N HIS A 12 -21.63 -14.91 0.03
CA HIS A 12 -22.20 -14.15 -1.08
C HIS A 12 -22.91 -12.91 -0.56
N ARG A 13 -22.52 -11.76 -1.10
CA ARG A 13 -23.13 -10.48 -0.74
C ARG A 13 -24.10 -10.06 -1.85
N THR A 14 -25.33 -9.75 -1.48
CA THR A 14 -26.39 -9.27 -2.40
C THR A 14 -26.20 -7.82 -2.79
N ASN A 15 -25.40 -7.07 -2.03
CA ASN A 15 -25.03 -5.68 -2.31
C ASN A 15 -23.50 -5.51 -2.33
N ARG A 16 -23.02 -4.41 -2.85
CA ARG A 16 -21.59 -4.09 -2.94
C ARG A 16 -21.20 -2.92 -2.03
N ILE A 17 -21.97 -2.66 -0.96
CA ILE A 17 -21.70 -1.57 -0.02
C ILE A 17 -20.30 -1.76 0.58
N GLY A 18 -19.47 -0.72 0.49
CA GLY A 18 -18.10 -0.75 0.98
C GLY A 18 -17.13 -1.62 0.16
N PHE A 19 -17.55 -2.16 -0.98
CA PHE A 19 -16.71 -2.95 -1.89
C PHE A 19 -15.86 -4.01 -1.15
N LYS A 20 -14.53 -4.00 -1.33
CA LYS A 20 -13.59 -4.93 -0.67
C LYS A 20 -13.56 -4.72 0.84
N ALA A 21 -13.51 -3.46 1.31
CA ALA A 21 -13.53 -3.15 2.74
C ALA A 21 -14.78 -3.71 3.44
N GLY A 22 -15.97 -3.56 2.82
CA GLY A 22 -17.19 -4.13 3.34
C GLY A 22 -17.17 -5.66 3.37
N ALA A 23 -16.61 -6.31 2.35
CA ALA A 23 -16.46 -7.77 2.34
C ALA A 23 -15.51 -8.27 3.43
N LEU A 24 -14.39 -7.58 3.62
CA LEU A 24 -13.41 -7.90 4.65
C LEU A 24 -13.99 -7.67 6.06
N ALA A 25 -14.76 -6.60 6.25
CA ALA A 25 -15.45 -6.34 7.54
C ALA A 25 -16.45 -7.45 7.89
N GLU A 26 -17.27 -7.87 6.95
CA GLU A 26 -18.20 -9.00 7.16
C GLU A 26 -17.44 -10.31 7.38
N GLY A 27 -16.42 -10.61 6.57
CA GLY A 27 -15.58 -11.80 6.74
C GLY A 27 -14.90 -11.87 8.09
N LEU A 28 -14.46 -10.73 8.63
CA LEU A 28 -13.83 -10.65 9.95
C LEU A 28 -14.77 -11.12 11.08
N THR A 29 -16.06 -10.88 10.97
CA THR A 29 -17.05 -11.33 11.97
C THR A 29 -17.20 -12.85 12.00
N LEU A 30 -16.94 -13.52 10.88
CA LEU A 30 -17.01 -14.98 10.76
C LEU A 30 -15.67 -15.65 11.07
N ALA A 31 -14.58 -14.89 11.03
CA ALA A 31 -13.23 -15.42 11.24
C ALA A 31 -13.00 -15.78 12.70
N LYS A 32 -12.63 -17.04 12.95
CA LYS A 32 -12.39 -17.60 14.29
C LYS A 32 -10.91 -17.49 14.72
N GLY A 33 -9.99 -17.38 13.75
CA GLY A 33 -8.55 -17.37 14.01
C GLY A 33 -8.06 -16.02 14.55
N ASP A 34 -6.94 -16.07 15.28
CA ASP A 34 -6.24 -14.88 15.79
C ASP A 34 -5.46 -14.15 14.68
N LEU A 35 -5.16 -14.84 13.60
CA LEU A 35 -4.43 -14.34 12.44
C LEU A 35 -5.34 -14.44 11.19
N ILE A 36 -5.35 -13.37 10.41
CA ILE A 36 -6.18 -13.21 9.22
C ILE A 36 -5.25 -13.10 8.00
N ALA A 37 -5.16 -14.15 7.20
CA ALA A 37 -4.47 -14.13 5.92
C ALA A 37 -5.41 -13.63 4.82
N ILE A 38 -4.94 -12.72 3.98
CA ILE A 38 -5.74 -12.08 2.92
C ILE A 38 -5.06 -12.32 1.58
N PHE A 39 -5.83 -12.89 0.64
CA PHE A 39 -5.42 -13.09 -0.74
C PHE A 39 -6.53 -12.66 -1.69
N ASP A 40 -6.17 -11.91 -2.72
CA ASP A 40 -7.02 -11.71 -3.87
C ASP A 40 -7.05 -13.00 -4.72
N ALA A 41 -8.08 -13.18 -5.53
CA ALA A 41 -8.36 -14.45 -6.20
C ALA A 41 -7.32 -14.86 -7.25
N ASP A 42 -6.50 -13.93 -7.70
CA ASP A 42 -5.42 -14.09 -8.67
C ASP A 42 -4.05 -14.39 -8.04
N PHE A 43 -3.96 -14.42 -6.71
CA PHE A 43 -2.71 -14.75 -6.01
C PHE A 43 -2.54 -16.25 -5.79
N LEU A 44 -1.32 -16.74 -6.00
CA LEU A 44 -0.92 -18.14 -5.84
C LEU A 44 0.12 -18.30 -4.72
N PRO A 45 -0.29 -18.28 -3.43
CA PRO A 45 0.64 -18.43 -2.34
C PRO A 45 1.34 -19.80 -2.35
N LYS A 46 2.63 -19.84 -2.00
CA LYS A 46 3.40 -21.08 -1.85
C LYS A 46 2.81 -21.95 -0.72
N LYS A 47 2.95 -23.26 -0.81
CA LYS A 47 2.36 -24.23 0.14
C LYS A 47 2.81 -24.02 1.58
N ASP A 48 4.00 -23.48 1.80
CA ASP A 48 4.61 -23.21 3.09
C ASP A 48 4.39 -21.77 3.60
N PHE A 49 3.65 -20.94 2.84
CA PHE A 49 3.41 -19.54 3.11
C PHE A 49 2.99 -19.28 4.57
N LEU A 50 1.93 -19.94 5.04
CA LEU A 50 1.45 -19.75 6.40
C LEU A 50 2.46 -20.17 7.45
N LYS A 51 3.14 -21.34 7.26
CA LYS A 51 4.15 -21.85 8.22
C LYS A 51 5.30 -20.86 8.43
N ARG A 52 5.75 -20.25 7.34
CA ARG A 52 6.89 -19.31 7.39
C ARG A 52 6.51 -18.01 8.06
N ILE A 53 5.32 -17.49 7.77
CA ILE A 53 4.91 -16.15 8.24
C ILE A 53 4.42 -16.18 9.69
N VAL A 54 3.65 -17.19 10.08
CA VAL A 54 3.06 -17.28 11.43
C VAL A 54 4.10 -17.19 12.54
N ALA A 55 5.32 -17.68 12.30
CA ALA A 55 6.41 -17.62 13.26
C ALA A 55 6.78 -16.19 13.70
N HIS A 56 6.59 -15.20 12.85
CA HIS A 56 6.87 -13.80 13.17
C HIS A 56 5.87 -13.19 14.17
N PHE A 57 4.67 -13.75 14.26
CA PHE A 57 3.66 -13.30 15.23
C PHE A 57 3.89 -13.79 16.67
N LYS A 58 5.02 -14.47 16.95
CA LYS A 58 5.49 -14.70 18.33
C LYS A 58 5.83 -13.39 19.06
N ASP A 59 6.22 -12.36 18.33
CA ASP A 59 6.28 -11.00 18.85
C ASP A 59 4.86 -10.41 18.83
N ASP A 60 4.32 -10.20 20.03
CA ASP A 60 2.97 -9.66 20.21
C ASP A 60 2.81 -8.21 19.73
N SER A 61 3.90 -7.50 19.48
CA SER A 61 3.87 -6.16 18.91
C SER A 61 3.64 -6.14 17.39
N ILE A 62 3.83 -7.29 16.71
CA ILE A 62 3.60 -7.40 15.27
C ILE A 62 2.10 -7.50 14.97
N GLY A 63 1.60 -6.48 14.30
CA GLY A 63 0.20 -6.40 13.87
C GLY A 63 -0.04 -6.90 12.45
N MET A 64 0.97 -6.83 11.59
CA MET A 64 0.83 -7.24 10.19
C MET A 64 2.18 -7.68 9.61
N VAL A 65 2.15 -8.70 8.76
CA VAL A 65 3.28 -9.14 7.94
C VAL A 65 2.88 -9.10 6.48
N GLN A 66 3.61 -8.34 5.66
CA GLN A 66 3.45 -8.24 4.21
C GLN A 66 4.54 -9.03 3.51
N THR A 67 4.18 -9.73 2.42
CA THR A 67 5.16 -10.39 1.54
C THR A 67 5.28 -9.65 0.20
N LYS A 68 6.36 -9.90 -0.54
CA LYS A 68 6.57 -9.32 -1.87
C LYS A 68 5.56 -9.92 -2.87
N TRP A 69 5.08 -9.11 -3.81
CA TRP A 69 4.37 -9.64 -4.98
C TRP A 69 5.37 -10.10 -6.03
N GLU A 70 5.12 -11.26 -6.61
CA GLU A 70 5.80 -11.79 -7.80
C GLU A 70 4.84 -11.74 -8.99
N HIS A 71 5.36 -11.79 -10.21
CA HIS A 71 4.58 -11.53 -11.41
C HIS A 71 4.60 -12.73 -12.36
N ILE A 72 3.45 -13.41 -12.53
CA ILE A 72 3.34 -14.63 -13.36
C ILE A 72 3.50 -14.31 -14.84
N ASN A 73 2.95 -13.18 -15.27
CA ASN A 73 2.91 -12.76 -16.67
C ASN A 73 3.85 -11.58 -16.99
N GLU A 74 4.94 -11.42 -16.24
CA GLU A 74 5.92 -10.34 -16.46
C GLU A 74 6.36 -10.24 -17.93
N HIS A 75 6.69 -11.37 -18.55
CA HIS A 75 7.23 -11.42 -19.91
C HIS A 75 6.16 -11.39 -21.02
N TYR A 76 4.89 -11.22 -20.69
CA TYR A 76 3.80 -11.25 -21.68
C TYR A 76 3.85 -10.08 -22.66
N SER A 77 4.20 -8.87 -22.21
CA SER A 77 4.27 -7.66 -23.02
C SER A 77 5.23 -6.62 -22.44
N LEU A 78 5.54 -5.57 -23.21
CA LEU A 78 6.27 -4.42 -22.69
C LEU A 78 5.52 -3.77 -21.51
N LEU A 79 4.18 -3.69 -21.60
CA LEU A 79 3.33 -3.14 -20.56
C LEU A 79 3.46 -3.90 -19.25
N THR A 80 3.45 -5.23 -19.28
CA THR A 80 3.60 -6.05 -18.06
C THR A 80 5.02 -5.98 -17.49
N ARG A 81 6.06 -5.92 -18.34
CA ARG A 81 7.46 -5.70 -17.88
C ARG A 81 7.65 -4.39 -17.15
N LEU A 82 7.08 -3.30 -17.68
CA LEU A 82 7.19 -1.98 -17.04
C LEU A 82 6.43 -1.95 -15.71
N GLN A 83 5.28 -2.62 -15.61
CA GLN A 83 4.55 -2.75 -14.36
C GLN A 83 5.34 -3.59 -13.34
N ALA A 84 5.91 -4.73 -13.75
CA ALA A 84 6.74 -5.56 -12.89
C ALA A 84 7.92 -4.76 -12.33
N PHE A 85 8.66 -4.05 -13.19
CA PHE A 85 9.76 -3.18 -12.78
C PHE A 85 9.33 -2.12 -11.74
N GLY A 86 8.20 -1.45 -11.98
CA GLY A 86 7.68 -0.45 -11.04
C GLY A 86 7.26 -1.04 -9.69
N LEU A 87 6.61 -2.21 -9.70
CA LEU A 87 6.21 -2.90 -8.47
C LEU A 87 7.40 -3.49 -7.72
N ASP A 88 8.40 -4.02 -8.43
CA ASP A 88 9.64 -4.50 -7.81
C ASP A 88 10.39 -3.36 -7.11
N ALA A 89 10.46 -2.18 -7.73
CA ALA A 89 11.02 -0.99 -7.09
C ALA A 89 10.22 -0.60 -5.84
N HIS A 90 8.89 -0.64 -5.92
CA HIS A 90 8.03 -0.38 -4.76
C HIS A 90 8.30 -1.34 -3.61
N PHE A 91 8.34 -2.65 -3.87
CA PHE A 91 8.55 -3.65 -2.81
C PHE A 91 9.99 -3.64 -2.30
N SER A 92 10.99 -3.75 -3.17
CA SER A 92 12.38 -3.92 -2.73
C SER A 92 12.99 -2.62 -2.21
N VAL A 93 12.71 -1.48 -2.85
CA VAL A 93 13.29 -0.19 -2.44
C VAL A 93 12.42 0.50 -1.40
N GLU A 94 11.14 0.74 -1.70
CA GLU A 94 10.30 1.54 -0.80
C GLU A 94 9.86 0.76 0.43
N GLN A 95 9.23 -0.40 0.27
CA GLN A 95 8.76 -1.22 1.41
C GLN A 95 9.95 -1.77 2.19
N GLY A 96 10.96 -2.30 1.50
CA GLY A 96 12.20 -2.78 2.10
C GLY A 96 12.91 -1.69 2.91
N GLY A 97 13.06 -0.51 2.33
CA GLY A 97 13.66 0.65 2.99
C GLY A 97 12.87 1.12 4.22
N ARG A 98 11.54 1.19 4.14
CA ARG A 98 10.68 1.53 5.29
C ARG A 98 10.77 0.48 6.39
N ASN A 99 10.78 -0.80 6.02
CA ASN A 99 10.93 -1.89 6.97
C ASN A 99 12.28 -1.84 7.70
N ALA A 100 13.39 -1.68 6.96
CA ALA A 100 14.72 -1.56 7.52
C ALA A 100 14.89 -0.33 8.42
N GLY A 101 14.27 0.79 8.05
CA GLY A 101 14.28 2.03 8.83
C GLY A 101 13.30 2.07 10.01
N GLY A 102 12.48 1.04 10.22
CA GLY A 102 11.43 1.02 11.24
C GLY A 102 10.36 2.11 11.01
N HIS A 103 10.12 2.48 9.76
CA HIS A 103 9.14 3.47 9.37
C HIS A 103 7.76 2.85 9.08
N PHE A 104 6.74 3.71 8.98
CA PHE A 104 5.42 3.26 8.60
C PHE A 104 5.41 2.72 7.17
N MET A 105 4.81 1.56 6.99
CA MET A 105 4.60 0.93 5.69
C MET A 105 3.13 0.53 5.54
N ASN A 106 2.72 0.19 4.34
CA ASN A 106 1.36 -0.24 4.08
C ASN A 106 1.25 -1.74 3.86
N PHE A 107 0.12 -2.28 4.23
CA PHE A 107 -0.40 -3.50 3.65
C PHE A 107 -0.90 -3.19 2.24
N ASN A 108 -0.51 -3.99 1.25
CA ASN A 108 -0.84 -3.76 -0.15
C ASN A 108 -2.15 -4.44 -0.59
N GLY A 109 -3.06 -4.66 0.35
CA GLY A 109 -4.39 -5.21 0.10
C GLY A 109 -4.45 -6.74 0.04
N THR A 110 -3.33 -7.41 -0.22
CA THR A 110 -3.26 -8.86 -0.43
C THR A 110 -1.87 -9.42 -0.10
N ALA A 111 -1.73 -10.74 -0.10
CA ALA A 111 -0.46 -11.45 0.16
C ALA A 111 0.19 -11.05 1.49
N GLY A 112 -0.61 -11.01 2.55
CA GLY A 112 -0.12 -10.74 3.89
C GLY A 112 -1.04 -11.29 4.96
N ILE A 113 -0.55 -11.22 6.19
CA ILE A 113 -1.27 -11.72 7.38
C ILE A 113 -1.38 -10.59 8.40
N TRP A 114 -2.54 -10.45 8.96
CA TRP A 114 -2.85 -9.52 10.04
C TRP A 114 -3.11 -10.25 11.34
N ARG A 115 -2.70 -9.67 12.47
CA ARG A 115 -3.24 -10.02 13.78
C ARG A 115 -4.65 -9.44 13.90
N LYS A 116 -5.64 -10.27 14.25
CA LYS A 116 -7.04 -9.86 14.35
C LYS A 116 -7.23 -8.67 15.31
N THR A 117 -6.58 -8.71 16.46
CA THR A 117 -6.62 -7.61 17.44
C THR A 117 -6.01 -6.31 16.93
N ALA A 118 -5.05 -6.35 15.99
CA ALA A 118 -4.53 -5.15 15.34
C ALA A 118 -5.58 -4.49 14.44
N ILE A 119 -6.32 -5.29 13.68
CA ILE A 119 -7.46 -4.80 12.86
C ILE A 119 -8.52 -4.18 13.77
N GLU A 120 -8.93 -4.90 14.81
CA GLU A 120 -10.01 -4.49 15.72
C GLU A 120 -9.65 -3.21 16.49
N SER A 121 -8.45 -3.15 17.07
CA SER A 121 -7.98 -1.98 17.81
C SER A 121 -7.83 -0.73 16.95
N ALA A 122 -7.55 -0.92 15.64
CA ALA A 122 -7.50 0.16 14.68
C ALA A 122 -8.90 0.63 14.19
N GLY A 123 -9.98 0.00 14.65
CA GLY A 123 -11.36 0.31 14.31
C GLY A 123 -11.87 -0.42 13.06
N GLY A 124 -11.28 -1.57 12.73
CA GLY A 124 -11.71 -2.45 11.64
C GLY A 124 -11.51 -1.88 10.24
N TRP A 125 -12.02 -2.60 9.26
CA TRP A 125 -12.04 -2.17 7.86
C TRP A 125 -13.06 -1.03 7.67
N GLN A 126 -12.65 0.03 6.99
CA GLN A 126 -13.49 1.20 6.69
C GLN A 126 -13.52 1.45 5.18
N SER A 127 -14.66 1.86 4.65
CA SER A 127 -14.91 2.00 3.21
C SER A 127 -14.98 3.45 2.74
N ASP A 128 -14.52 4.38 3.55
CA ASP A 128 -14.50 5.81 3.26
C ASP A 128 -13.27 6.26 2.46
N THR A 129 -12.41 5.31 2.08
CA THR A 129 -11.28 5.49 1.14
C THR A 129 -11.26 4.34 0.14
N LEU A 130 -10.74 4.58 -1.07
CA LEU A 130 -10.59 3.52 -2.09
C LEU A 130 -9.41 2.57 -1.84
N THR A 131 -8.53 2.92 -0.90
CA THR A 131 -7.41 2.09 -0.43
C THR A 131 -7.58 1.83 1.05
N GLU A 132 -8.53 0.94 1.36
CA GLU A 132 -8.86 0.52 2.72
C GLU A 132 -7.68 -0.10 3.46
N ASP A 133 -6.76 -0.70 2.70
CA ASP A 133 -5.51 -1.31 3.15
C ASP A 133 -4.51 -0.26 3.68
N LEU A 134 -4.27 0.80 2.92
CA LEU A 134 -3.43 1.91 3.32
C LEU A 134 -4.01 2.63 4.55
N ASP A 135 -5.32 2.87 4.56
CA ASP A 135 -6.01 3.52 5.67
C ASP A 135 -5.88 2.70 6.97
N LEU A 136 -6.20 1.40 6.92
CA LEU A 136 -6.07 0.51 8.08
C LEU A 136 -4.62 0.44 8.54
N SER A 137 -3.66 0.38 7.61
CA SER A 137 -2.23 0.33 7.91
C SER A 137 -1.79 1.52 8.75
N TYR A 138 -2.19 2.72 8.36
CA TYR A 138 -1.87 3.94 9.13
C TYR A 138 -2.56 3.97 10.48
N ARG A 139 -3.84 3.59 10.54
CA ARG A 139 -4.58 3.56 11.81
C ARG A 139 -3.98 2.57 12.80
N ALA A 140 -3.55 1.39 12.34
CA ALA A 140 -2.92 0.38 13.20
C ALA A 140 -1.55 0.85 13.74
N GLN A 141 -0.69 1.39 12.87
CA GLN A 141 0.64 1.86 13.27
C GLN A 141 0.57 3.10 14.18
N LEU A 142 -0.41 3.97 13.99
CA LEU A 142 -0.70 5.07 14.92
C LEU A 142 -1.14 4.58 16.31
N LYS A 143 -1.64 3.35 16.45
CA LYS A 143 -1.94 2.67 17.72
C LYS A 143 -0.73 1.96 18.33
N GLY A 144 0.41 1.94 17.60
CA GLY A 144 1.66 1.36 18.09
C GLY A 144 1.96 -0.05 17.55
N TRP A 145 1.12 -0.59 16.66
CA TRP A 145 1.41 -1.86 16.01
C TRP A 145 2.60 -1.75 15.07
N LYS A 146 3.51 -2.74 15.12
CA LYS A 146 4.62 -2.87 14.20
C LYS A 146 4.20 -3.71 13.00
N PHE A 147 4.76 -3.37 11.85
CA PHE A 147 4.60 -4.13 10.62
C PHE A 147 5.95 -4.72 10.21
N LEU A 148 5.91 -5.84 9.52
CA LEU A 148 7.08 -6.52 8.99
C LEU A 148 6.89 -6.78 7.50
N PHE A 149 7.94 -6.55 6.71
CA PHE A 149 7.99 -6.91 5.30
C PHE A 149 9.00 -8.03 5.08
N LEU A 150 8.57 -9.09 4.38
CA LEU A 150 9.40 -10.26 4.04
C LEU A 150 9.64 -10.27 2.52
N GLU A 151 10.77 -9.74 2.11
CA GLU A 151 11.13 -9.62 0.70
C GLU A 151 11.41 -10.98 0.05
N GLU A 152 12.03 -11.91 0.78
CA GLU A 152 12.37 -13.26 0.31
C GLU A 152 11.15 -14.18 0.16
N MET A 153 9.99 -13.73 0.54
CA MET A 153 8.73 -14.47 0.37
C MET A 153 7.87 -13.83 -0.72
N GLY A 154 7.89 -14.44 -1.89
CA GLY A 154 7.05 -14.01 -2.99
C GLY A 154 5.68 -14.68 -3.00
N ALA A 155 4.67 -13.92 -3.40
CA ALA A 155 3.33 -14.41 -3.71
C ALA A 155 3.01 -14.02 -5.16
N PRO A 156 3.06 -14.98 -6.12
CA PRO A 156 2.83 -14.72 -7.53
C PRO A 156 1.39 -14.29 -7.82
N ALA A 157 1.22 -13.31 -8.72
CA ALA A 157 -0.06 -12.83 -9.21
C ALA A 157 0.03 -12.36 -10.66
N GLU A 158 -1.10 -12.10 -11.30
CA GLU A 158 -1.15 -11.55 -12.64
C GLU A 158 -1.14 -10.01 -12.63
N LEU A 159 -0.38 -9.45 -13.58
CA LEU A 159 -0.42 -8.02 -13.88
C LEU A 159 -1.50 -7.73 -14.92
N PRO A 160 -2.17 -6.57 -14.86
CA PRO A 160 -3.04 -6.10 -15.94
C PRO A 160 -2.35 -6.14 -17.30
N ALA A 161 -2.87 -6.97 -18.22
CA ALA A 161 -2.32 -7.11 -19.57
C ALA A 161 -2.75 -5.97 -20.50
N GLU A 162 -3.84 -5.26 -20.16
CA GLU A 162 -4.44 -4.22 -20.99
C GLU A 162 -4.29 -2.82 -20.32
N MET A 163 -4.04 -1.82 -21.17
CA MET A 163 -3.85 -0.42 -20.74
C MET A 163 -5.07 0.13 -19.97
N ASN A 164 -6.29 -0.22 -20.38
CA ASN A 164 -7.50 0.27 -19.69
C ASN A 164 -7.64 -0.32 -18.28
N ALA A 165 -7.27 -1.60 -18.11
CA ALA A 165 -7.25 -2.23 -16.79
C ALA A 165 -6.21 -1.57 -15.87
N LEU A 166 -5.00 -1.34 -16.40
CA LEU A 166 -3.94 -0.61 -15.68
C LEU A 166 -4.38 0.81 -15.30
N LYS A 167 -4.94 1.60 -16.22
CA LYS A 167 -5.44 2.96 -15.93
C LYS A 167 -6.46 2.96 -14.80
N ASN A 168 -7.41 2.02 -14.83
CA ASN A 168 -8.44 1.89 -13.79
C ASN A 168 -7.83 1.51 -12.43
N GLN A 169 -6.83 0.64 -12.42
CA GLN A 169 -6.10 0.25 -11.21
C GLN A 169 -5.33 1.44 -10.64
N GLN A 170 -4.55 2.14 -11.47
CA GLN A 170 -3.76 3.31 -11.07
C GLN A 170 -4.65 4.47 -10.60
N PHE A 171 -5.79 4.69 -11.25
CA PHE A 171 -6.77 5.69 -10.81
C PHE A 171 -7.25 5.40 -9.38
N ARG A 172 -7.63 4.14 -9.09
CA ARG A 172 -8.08 3.75 -7.74
C ARG A 172 -6.98 3.95 -6.70
N TRP A 173 -5.75 3.55 -7.01
CA TRP A 173 -4.63 3.66 -6.10
C TRP A 173 -4.30 5.12 -5.79
N ASN A 174 -4.16 5.95 -6.82
CA ASN A 174 -3.83 7.37 -6.64
C ASN A 174 -4.94 8.14 -5.93
N LYS A 175 -6.21 7.91 -6.31
CA LYS A 175 -7.36 8.52 -5.64
C LYS A 175 -7.44 8.07 -4.18
N GLY A 176 -7.33 6.77 -3.92
CA GLY A 176 -7.35 6.23 -2.57
C GLY A 176 -6.21 6.75 -1.70
N ALA A 177 -4.99 6.87 -2.25
CA ALA A 177 -3.87 7.48 -1.54
C ALA A 177 -4.14 8.94 -1.17
N ALA A 178 -4.73 9.73 -2.07
CA ALA A 178 -5.14 11.12 -1.77
C ALA A 178 -6.23 11.20 -0.68
N GLU A 179 -7.20 10.28 -0.71
CA GLU A 179 -8.23 10.16 0.33
C GLU A 179 -7.62 9.77 1.69
N CYS A 180 -6.67 8.81 1.71
CA CYS A 180 -5.92 8.45 2.90
C CYS A 180 -5.07 9.58 3.44
N THR A 181 -4.44 10.38 2.57
CA THR A 181 -3.72 11.59 2.96
C THR A 181 -4.64 12.53 3.73
N ARG A 182 -5.79 12.87 3.15
CA ARG A 182 -6.78 13.75 3.79
C ARG A 182 -7.25 13.23 5.15
N LYS A 183 -7.43 11.92 5.27
CA LYS A 183 -7.95 11.26 6.47
C LYS A 183 -6.90 11.12 7.58
N ASN A 184 -5.64 10.81 7.24
CA ASN A 184 -4.65 10.36 8.20
C ASN A 184 -3.47 11.33 8.42
N LEU A 185 -3.18 12.26 7.48
CA LEU A 185 -2.04 13.18 7.60
C LEU A 185 -2.10 14.00 8.90
N GLY A 186 -3.26 14.57 9.21
CA GLY A 186 -3.44 15.34 10.45
C GLY A 186 -3.22 14.52 11.73
N LYS A 187 -3.53 13.21 11.68
CA LYS A 187 -3.29 12.29 12.81
C LYS A 187 -1.79 12.02 12.97
N VAL A 188 -1.07 11.80 11.85
CA VAL A 188 0.40 11.62 11.85
C VAL A 188 1.10 12.85 12.39
N LEU A 189 0.71 14.05 11.94
CA LEU A 189 1.30 15.32 12.40
C LEU A 189 1.14 15.52 13.92
N ARG A 190 -0.04 15.19 14.46
CA ARG A 190 -0.36 15.35 15.90
C ARG A 190 0.19 14.24 16.78
N ALA A 191 0.62 13.11 16.20
CA ALA A 191 1.11 11.96 16.96
C ALA A 191 2.42 12.30 17.69
N LYS A 192 2.40 12.37 19.03
CA LYS A 192 3.54 12.78 19.86
C LYS A 192 4.59 11.68 20.05
N LYS A 193 4.18 10.41 19.98
CA LYS A 193 5.03 9.23 20.26
C LYS A 193 5.83 8.71 19.07
N ILE A 194 5.63 9.28 17.88
CA ILE A 194 6.29 8.84 16.65
C ILE A 194 7.61 9.62 16.49
N PRO A 195 8.75 8.95 16.26
CA PRO A 195 10.02 9.61 15.97
C PRO A 195 9.91 10.54 14.76
N LEU A 196 10.66 11.66 14.78
CA LEU A 196 10.59 12.67 13.71
C LEU A 196 10.89 12.08 12.33
N GLY A 197 11.91 11.23 12.22
CA GLY A 197 12.26 10.56 10.96
C GLY A 197 11.11 9.70 10.41
N THR A 198 10.46 8.90 11.27
CA THR A 198 9.28 8.12 10.89
C THR A 198 8.10 9.01 10.51
N LYS A 199 7.90 10.13 11.21
CA LYS A 199 6.86 11.09 10.88
C LYS A 199 7.08 11.73 9.52
N LEU A 200 8.30 12.17 9.21
CA LEU A 200 8.65 12.73 7.90
C LEU A 200 8.46 11.70 6.79
N ASN A 201 8.94 10.47 6.99
CA ASN A 201 8.72 9.38 6.02
C ASN A 201 7.23 9.13 5.79
N ALA A 202 6.42 9.07 6.85
CA ALA A 202 4.98 8.87 6.76
C ALA A 202 4.26 10.00 6.02
N ILE A 203 4.71 11.27 6.19
CA ILE A 203 4.19 12.42 5.44
C ILE A 203 4.46 12.25 3.95
N PHE A 204 5.70 11.98 3.55
CA PHE A 204 6.06 11.78 2.14
C PHE A 204 5.32 10.57 1.55
N HIS A 205 5.20 9.48 2.29
CA HIS A 205 4.48 8.31 1.84
C HIS A 205 2.99 8.60 1.59
N LEU A 206 2.30 9.24 2.51
CA LEU A 206 0.90 9.64 2.33
C LEU A 206 0.75 10.64 1.18
N MET A 207 1.65 11.61 1.06
CA MET A 207 1.60 12.65 0.05
C MET A 207 2.12 12.21 -1.33
N ASN A 208 2.40 10.94 -1.54
CA ASN A 208 2.92 10.44 -2.83
C ASN A 208 2.06 10.89 -4.03
N SER A 209 0.73 10.91 -3.90
CA SER A 209 -0.16 11.41 -4.95
C SER A 209 -0.01 12.92 -5.24
N ALA A 210 0.60 13.70 -4.35
CA ALA A 210 0.81 15.14 -4.55
C ALA A 210 1.85 15.41 -5.65
N VAL A 211 2.68 14.42 -6.01
CA VAL A 211 3.66 14.53 -7.10
C VAL A 211 2.99 14.97 -8.42
N PHE A 212 1.77 14.48 -8.70
CA PHE A 212 1.06 14.87 -9.91
C PHE A 212 0.68 16.36 -9.92
N ILE A 213 0.30 16.91 -8.76
CA ILE A 213 0.04 18.34 -8.60
C ILE A 213 1.33 19.12 -8.82
N CYS A 214 2.45 18.67 -8.24
CA CYS A 214 3.75 19.31 -8.43
C CYS A 214 4.18 19.32 -9.91
N ILE A 215 3.97 18.22 -10.63
CA ILE A 215 4.27 18.14 -12.07
C ILE A 215 3.44 19.17 -12.85
N VAL A 216 2.15 19.28 -12.59
CA VAL A 216 1.27 20.26 -13.26
C VAL A 216 1.72 21.68 -12.94
N VAL A 217 2.01 22.00 -11.69
CA VAL A 217 2.50 23.32 -11.26
C VAL A 217 3.83 23.64 -11.94
N LEU A 218 4.77 22.70 -11.97
CA LEU A 218 6.06 22.88 -12.67
C LEU A 218 5.88 23.10 -14.17
N ALA A 219 4.95 22.36 -14.81
CA ALA A 219 4.65 22.57 -16.23
C ALA A 219 4.08 23.97 -16.50
N ILE A 220 3.19 24.48 -15.65
CA ILE A 220 2.63 25.83 -15.76
C ILE A 220 3.74 26.88 -15.53
N LEU A 221 4.57 26.69 -14.51
CA LEU A 221 5.64 27.62 -14.16
C LEU A 221 6.80 27.58 -15.14
N SER A 222 6.97 26.54 -15.94
CA SER A 222 8.05 26.44 -16.92
C SER A 222 8.02 27.57 -17.96
N ILE A 223 6.83 28.01 -18.39
CA ILE A 223 6.66 29.08 -19.38
C ILE A 223 7.23 30.42 -18.86
N PRO A 224 6.78 30.98 -17.72
CA PRO A 224 7.34 32.21 -17.19
C PRO A 224 8.83 32.06 -16.78
N ILE A 225 9.26 30.90 -16.30
CA ILE A 225 10.66 30.64 -15.95
C ILE A 225 11.55 30.73 -17.19
N LEU A 226 11.15 30.13 -18.32
CA LEU A 226 11.89 30.23 -19.58
C LEU A 226 11.94 31.66 -20.08
N SER A 227 10.85 32.40 -20.01
CA SER A 227 10.79 33.82 -20.40
C SER A 227 11.75 34.67 -19.54
N ILE A 228 11.78 34.46 -18.23
CA ILE A 228 12.73 35.14 -17.33
C ILE A 228 14.16 34.79 -17.69
N LYS A 229 14.49 33.53 -17.96
CA LYS A 229 15.80 33.07 -18.34
C LYS A 229 16.33 33.79 -19.63
N GLU A 230 15.43 34.00 -20.59
CA GLU A 230 15.77 34.63 -21.87
C GLU A 230 15.91 36.17 -21.76
N HIS A 231 15.02 36.83 -21.00
CA HIS A 231 14.93 38.29 -20.99
C HIS A 231 15.73 38.97 -19.85
N TYR A 232 16.14 38.19 -18.84
CA TYR A 232 16.80 38.76 -17.64
C TYR A 232 18.12 38.04 -17.33
N PRO A 233 19.21 38.43 -18.00
CA PRO A 233 20.56 37.82 -17.84
C PRO A 233 21.08 37.85 -16.40
N GLU A 234 20.64 38.81 -15.57
CA GLU A 234 21.02 38.96 -14.18
C GLU A 234 20.64 37.72 -13.33
N TYR A 235 19.66 36.95 -13.73
CA TYR A 235 19.28 35.71 -13.05
C TYR A 235 19.99 34.45 -13.58
N SER A 236 20.94 34.61 -14.54
CA SER A 236 21.62 33.47 -15.15
C SER A 236 22.34 32.58 -14.14
N LEU A 237 22.87 33.16 -13.05
CA LEU A 237 23.50 32.39 -11.97
C LEU A 237 22.54 31.45 -11.27
N LEU A 238 21.31 31.88 -10.99
CA LEU A 238 20.26 31.03 -10.38
C LEU A 238 19.93 29.83 -11.27
N PHE A 239 19.81 30.05 -12.57
CA PHE A 239 19.55 28.97 -13.53
C PHE A 239 20.72 27.99 -13.66
N LYS A 240 21.99 28.48 -13.54
CA LYS A 240 23.17 27.59 -13.55
C LYS A 240 23.29 26.73 -12.28
N ILE A 241 22.75 27.19 -11.15
CA ILE A 241 22.77 26.42 -9.88
C ILE A 241 21.62 25.41 -9.84
N ALA A 242 20.49 25.71 -10.52
CA ALA A 242 19.28 24.89 -10.50
C ALA A 242 19.26 23.78 -11.59
N THR A 243 20.20 23.77 -12.50
CA THR A 243 20.39 22.75 -13.55
C THR A 243 21.61 21.90 -13.27
#